data_2f18f1138305c25288171a6c684c8c97
#
_entry.id   2f18f1138305c25288171a6c684c8c97
#
_cell.length_a   1.000
_cell.length_b   1.000
_cell.length_c   1.000
_cell.angle_alpha   90.00
_cell.angle_beta   90.00
_cell.angle_gamma   90.00
#
_symmetry.space_group_name_H-M   'P 1'
#
loop_
_entity.id
_entity.type
_entity.pdbx_description
1 polymer ?
#
loop_
_entity_poly.entity_id
_entity_poly.type
_entity_poly.pdbx_seq_one_letter_code
_entity_poly.pdbx_strand_id
1 'polypeptide(L)' 'MTKEEAKERFGDNIINKLLSLGAEPTNVCRNDDIVEWCSDGCIKVGDIEVWAYYYFYEGENPDLCNWEDRMEIKIEECWI' A
#
# COMPACT_ATOMS: atom_id res chain seq x y z
N MET A 1 6.39 -1.26 -7.42
CA MET A 1 7.79 -1.43 -6.91
C MET A 1 7.77 -2.22 -5.61
N THR A 2 8.87 -2.85 -5.27
CA THR A 2 8.99 -3.60 -4.02
C THR A 2 9.20 -2.67 -2.84
N LYS A 3 9.01 -3.19 -1.62
CA LYS A 3 9.31 -2.44 -0.39
C LYS A 3 10.78 -2.02 -0.33
N GLU A 4 11.67 -2.91 -0.74
CA GLU A 4 13.10 -2.64 -0.75
C GLU A 4 13.46 -1.51 -1.71
N GLU A 5 12.88 -1.52 -2.90
CA GLU A 5 13.07 -0.43 -3.87
C GLU A 5 12.53 0.90 -3.34
N ALA A 6 11.39 0.87 -2.67
CA ALA A 6 10.82 2.06 -2.07
C ALA A 6 11.71 2.63 -0.95
N LYS A 7 12.28 1.76 -0.12
CA LYS A 7 13.22 2.17 0.93
C LYS A 7 14.48 2.82 0.35
N GLU A 8 15.02 2.26 -0.70
CA GLU A 8 16.20 2.81 -1.37
C GLU A 8 15.90 4.18 -2.00
N ARG A 9 14.74 4.32 -2.59
CA ARG A 9 14.37 5.54 -3.33
C ARG A 9 13.86 6.66 -2.44
N PHE A 10 13.08 6.35 -1.42
CA PHE A 10 12.36 7.33 -0.59
C PHE A 10 12.80 7.36 0.86
N GLY A 11 13.71 6.48 1.28
CA GLY A 11 14.19 6.38 2.66
C GLY A 11 13.56 5.22 3.42
N ASP A 12 14.24 4.80 4.48
CA ASP A 12 13.88 3.59 5.23
C ASP A 12 12.53 3.71 5.95
N ASN A 13 12.08 4.93 6.23
CA ASN A 13 10.85 5.16 6.99
C ASN A 13 9.59 5.17 6.13
N ILE A 14 9.72 5.06 4.81
CA ILE A 14 8.56 5.16 3.91
C ILE A 14 7.50 4.11 4.21
N ILE A 15 7.91 2.89 4.52
CA ILE A 15 6.99 1.79 4.81
C ILE A 15 6.18 2.08 6.07
N ASN A 16 6.85 2.51 7.15
CA ASN A 16 6.17 2.86 8.39
C ASN A 16 5.23 4.06 8.23
N LYS A 17 5.63 5.03 7.42
CA LYS A 17 4.79 6.20 7.13
C LYS A 17 3.51 5.78 6.39
N LEU A 18 3.63 4.90 5.40
CA LEU A 18 2.47 4.38 4.68
C LEU A 18 1.55 3.56 5.59
N LEU A 19 2.12 2.70 6.42
CA LEU A 19 1.33 1.92 7.38
C LEU A 19 0.57 2.81 8.35
N SER A 20 1.14 3.93 8.76
CA SER A 20 0.51 4.86 9.70
C SER A 20 -0.70 5.60 9.13
N LEU A 21 -0.84 5.63 7.79
CA LEU A 21 -1.98 6.28 7.15
C LEU A 21 -3.28 5.50 7.28
N GLY A 22 -3.19 4.22 7.63
CA GLY A 22 -4.35 3.34 7.61
C GLY A 22 -4.69 2.86 6.20
N ALA A 23 -5.74 2.08 6.07
CA ALA A 23 -6.18 1.55 4.79
C ALA A 23 -7.66 1.21 4.82
N GLU A 24 -8.29 1.22 3.64
CA GLU A 24 -9.69 0.86 3.46
C GLU A 24 -9.85 -0.15 2.32
N PRO A 25 -10.84 -1.04 2.39
CA PRO A 25 -11.12 -1.94 1.28
C PRO A 25 -11.61 -1.14 0.06
N THR A 26 -11.12 -1.52 -1.12
CA THR A 26 -11.40 -0.78 -2.35
C THR A 26 -12.64 -1.26 -3.09
N ASN A 27 -13.27 -2.34 -2.64
CA ASN A 27 -14.33 -3.04 -3.36
C ASN A 27 -13.87 -3.65 -4.69
N VAL A 28 -12.56 -3.76 -4.89
CA VAL A 28 -11.97 -4.41 -6.06
C VAL A 28 -11.38 -5.74 -5.62
N CYS A 29 -11.77 -6.82 -6.31
CA CYS A 29 -11.17 -8.12 -6.12
C CYS A 29 -10.28 -8.39 -7.33
N ARG A 30 -9.00 -8.68 -7.08
CA ARG A 30 -8.07 -9.06 -8.15
C ARG A 30 -8.42 -10.41 -8.74
N ASN A 31 -8.83 -11.30 -7.87
CA ASN A 31 -9.36 -12.62 -8.18
C ASN A 31 -10.55 -12.83 -7.27
N ASP A 32 -11.27 -13.92 -7.47
CA ASP A 32 -12.38 -14.29 -6.60
C ASP A 32 -11.96 -14.48 -5.13
N ASP A 33 -10.66 -14.71 -4.89
CA ASP A 33 -10.12 -15.03 -3.57
C ASP A 33 -9.33 -13.91 -2.92
N ILE A 34 -9.08 -12.80 -3.63
CA ILE A 34 -8.20 -11.73 -3.13
C ILE A 34 -8.96 -10.41 -3.06
N VAL A 35 -8.97 -9.84 -1.88
CA VAL A 35 -9.55 -8.52 -1.61
C VAL A 35 -8.43 -7.49 -1.53
N GLU A 36 -8.55 -6.42 -2.31
CA GLU A 36 -7.59 -5.32 -2.32
C GLU A 36 -7.97 -4.26 -1.30
N TRP A 37 -6.96 -3.75 -0.59
CA TRP A 37 -7.08 -2.59 0.28
C TRP A 37 -6.12 -1.51 -0.21
N CYS A 38 -6.50 -0.27 -0.04
CA CYS A 38 -5.68 0.88 -0.42
C CYS A 38 -5.43 1.76 0.80
N SER A 39 -4.23 2.31 0.92
CA SER A 39 -3.94 3.28 1.98
C SER A 39 -4.90 4.46 1.90
N ASP A 40 -5.25 5.02 3.07
CA ASP A 40 -6.20 6.14 3.17
C ASP A 40 -5.68 7.44 2.54
N GLY A 41 -4.41 7.47 2.21
CA GLY A 41 -3.79 8.60 1.55
C GLY A 41 -2.48 8.20 0.90
N CYS A 42 -1.78 9.18 0.38
CA CYS A 42 -0.47 8.96 -0.22
C CYS A 42 0.58 9.82 0.46
N ILE A 43 1.84 9.47 0.19
CA ILE A 43 2.98 10.30 0.59
C ILE A 43 3.48 10.98 -0.67
N LYS A 44 3.55 12.31 -0.64
CA LYS A 44 4.05 13.08 -1.77
C LYS A 44 5.55 13.27 -1.65
N VAL A 45 6.26 12.89 -2.71
CA VAL A 45 7.70 13.08 -2.84
C VAL A 45 7.94 13.79 -4.17
N GLY A 46 8.17 15.11 -4.12
CA GLY A 46 8.25 15.89 -5.34
C GLY A 46 6.94 15.85 -6.13
N ASP A 47 7.00 15.43 -7.38
CA ASP A 47 5.85 15.33 -8.27
C ASP A 47 5.20 13.95 -8.26
N ILE A 48 5.57 13.12 -7.32
CA ILE A 48 5.16 11.72 -7.25
C ILE A 48 4.30 11.49 -6.01
N GLU A 49 3.23 10.71 -6.18
CA GLU A 49 2.44 10.18 -5.07
C GLU A 49 2.79 8.72 -4.83
N VAL A 50 3.14 8.39 -3.60
CA VAL A 50 3.47 7.02 -3.19
C VAL A 50 2.28 6.44 -2.45
N TRP A 51 1.73 5.36 -2.98
CA TRP A 51 0.56 4.68 -2.44
C TRP A 51 0.91 3.29 -1.96
N ALA A 52 0.23 2.82 -0.91
CA ALA A 52 0.31 1.44 -0.45
C ALA A 52 -0.97 0.70 -0.77
N TYR A 53 -0.82 -0.51 -1.30
CA TYR A 53 -1.92 -1.43 -1.53
C TYR A 53 -1.65 -2.70 -0.74
N TYR A 54 -2.72 -3.29 -0.21
CA TYR A 54 -2.63 -4.49 0.62
C TYR A 54 -3.58 -5.53 0.07
N TYR A 55 -3.15 -6.79 0.08
CA TYR A 55 -3.93 -7.89 -0.48
C TYR A 55 -4.15 -8.96 0.57
N PHE A 56 -5.41 -9.33 0.77
CA PHE A 56 -5.80 -10.38 1.71
C PHE A 56 -6.65 -11.40 0.98
N TYR A 57 -6.58 -12.64 1.42
CA TYR A 57 -7.47 -13.67 0.91
C TYR A 57 -8.86 -13.49 1.51
N GLU A 58 -9.87 -13.83 0.72
CA GLU A 58 -11.24 -13.81 1.20
C GLU A 58 -11.37 -14.75 2.41
N GLY A 59 -12.00 -14.26 3.48
CA GLY A 59 -12.14 -15.00 4.73
C GLY A 59 -11.01 -14.78 5.73
N GLU A 60 -9.89 -14.16 5.31
CA GLU A 60 -8.87 -13.77 6.28
C GLU A 60 -9.34 -12.56 7.10
N ASN A 61 -8.97 -12.56 8.37
CA ASN A 61 -9.19 -11.38 9.21
C ASN A 61 -7.96 -10.47 9.12
N PRO A 62 -8.07 -9.29 8.50
CA PRO A 62 -6.92 -8.37 8.37
C PRO A 62 -6.28 -7.99 9.70
N ASP A 63 -7.07 -7.94 10.79
CA ASP A 63 -6.56 -7.59 12.11
C ASP A 63 -5.57 -8.62 12.66
N LEU A 64 -5.58 -9.83 12.12
CA LEU A 64 -4.69 -10.92 12.51
C LEU A 64 -3.51 -11.09 11.56
N CYS A 65 -3.44 -10.29 10.50
CA CYS A 65 -2.40 -10.38 9.48
C CYS A 65 -1.33 -9.33 9.69
N ASN A 66 -0.11 -9.63 9.25
CA ASN A 66 0.96 -8.65 9.18
C ASN A 66 0.79 -7.83 7.89
N TRP A 67 0.37 -6.59 8.03
CA TRP A 67 0.10 -5.71 6.90
C TRP A 67 1.33 -5.44 6.03
N GLU A 68 2.51 -5.36 6.63
CA GLU A 68 3.75 -5.15 5.89
C GLU A 68 4.03 -6.28 4.90
N ASP A 69 3.69 -7.51 5.27
CA ASP A 69 3.89 -8.67 4.39
C ASP A 69 2.91 -8.70 3.22
N ARG A 70 1.84 -7.93 3.30
CA ARG A 70 0.79 -7.86 2.28
C ARG A 70 0.89 -6.61 1.42
N MET A 71 1.89 -5.79 1.65
CA MET A 71 2.01 -4.47 1.03
C MET A 71 2.63 -4.54 -0.35
N GLU A 72 2.05 -3.79 -1.28
CA GLU A 72 2.64 -3.45 -2.57
C GLU A 72 2.70 -1.93 -2.68
N ILE A 73 3.81 -1.40 -3.17
CA ILE A 73 3.98 0.04 -3.35
C ILE A 73 3.68 0.41 -4.78
N LYS A 74 2.84 1.42 -4.97
CA LYS A 74 2.53 1.97 -6.29
C LYS A 74 2.83 3.46 -6.32
N ILE A 75 3.31 3.91 -7.46
CA ILE A 75 3.67 5.30 -7.68
C ILE A 75 2.77 5.88 -8.75
N GLU A 76 2.21 7.06 -8.47
CA GLU A 76 1.45 7.83 -9.46
C GLU A 76 2.12 9.18 -9.64
N GLU A 77 2.18 9.65 -10.88
CA GLU A 77 2.67 10.98 -11.18
C GLU A 77 1.52 11.97 -11.02
N CYS A 78 1.81 13.05 -10.28
CA CYS A 78 0.86 14.16 -10.18
C CYS A 78 1.08 15.10 -11.34
N TRP A 79 0.10 15.16 -12.23
CA TRP A 79 0.06 16.16 -13.29
C TRP A 79 -0.71 17.38 -12.77
N ILE A 80 -0.04 18.49 -12.74
CA ILE A 80 -0.69 19.77 -12.40
C ILE A 80 -0.90 20.56 -13.69
#